data_ca27557c8a319dc4e8d5eec888063994
#
_entry.id   ca27557c8a319dc4e8d5eec888063994
#
_cell.length_a   1.000
_cell.length_b   1.000
_cell.length_c   1.000
_cell.angle_alpha   90.00
_cell.angle_beta   90.00
_cell.angle_gamma   90.00
#
_symmetry.space_group_name_H-M   'P 1'
#
loop_
_entity.id
_entity.type
_entity.pdbx_description
1 polymer ?
#
loop_
_entity_poly.entity_id
_entity_poly.type
_entity_poly.pdbx_seq_one_letter_code
_entity_poly.pdbx_strand_id
1 'polypeptide(L)'
;QVSGYDVGGSDYAYSLTPDTQLTAWTELENSAPHYGASYLFLAYFLDQYGEDAILELVREEDNGIEGFENILAEIDAHHPDFESLFADWLIANYLDNPRPEAGRYAYSELSVERPRFAARHNTFPVQEQATIHQYGADYVLLEGEGTLTIDFEGNTLVPLIGNKVHSGEYQWWSNRGDDGDATLTRSFDLSGLDEATLQAWMWYDLEEDYDYAYVEVSTDQGETWNILANGTTTNENPSGNSYGPAFTGVSGGQDEPSWVQETFDLTPFTGQQTLIRFEVITDEALNRPGLAVDGISIPELDYRYDADDGLGGWQPEGWLRLGDQGPQEFLIQLIIGGRETSVE
;
A
#
# COMPACT_ATOMS: atom_id res chain seq x y z
N GLN A 1 19.56 -7.51 14.73
CA GLN A 1 20.90 -7.24 15.31
C GLN A 1 20.81 -6.89 16.79
N VAL A 2 20.07 -5.88 17.20
CA VAL A 2 19.98 -5.43 18.61
C VAL A 2 19.50 -6.53 19.54
N SER A 3 18.57 -7.39 19.11
CA SER A 3 18.05 -8.52 19.90
C SER A 3 18.89 -9.80 19.81
N GLY A 4 19.81 -9.89 18.84
CA GLY A 4 20.60 -11.09 18.56
C GLY A 4 19.82 -12.25 17.93
N TYR A 5 18.60 -12.01 17.44
CA TYR A 5 17.84 -13.01 16.69
C TYR A 5 18.30 -13.08 15.24
N ASP A 6 18.39 -14.31 14.72
CA ASP A 6 18.65 -14.60 13.30
C ASP A 6 17.34 -14.56 12.51
N VAL A 7 17.38 -14.00 11.32
CA VAL A 7 16.22 -13.95 10.39
C VAL A 7 15.98 -15.27 9.63
N GLY A 8 16.69 -16.33 10.00
CA GLY A 8 16.46 -17.67 9.46
C GLY A 8 16.72 -17.84 7.96
N GLY A 9 17.58 -16.98 7.36
CA GLY A 9 17.90 -17.03 5.94
C GLY A 9 16.94 -16.24 5.06
N SER A 10 16.09 -15.39 5.63
CA SER A 10 15.19 -14.52 4.88
C SER A 10 15.95 -13.49 4.04
N ASP A 11 17.08 -12.97 4.53
CA ASP A 11 18.02 -12.13 3.79
C ASP A 11 18.56 -12.81 2.52
N TYR A 12 18.88 -14.11 2.63
CA TYR A 12 19.24 -14.93 1.46
C TYR A 12 18.06 -15.12 0.51
N ALA A 13 16.84 -15.34 1.03
CA ALA A 13 15.65 -15.46 0.20
C ALA A 13 15.40 -14.17 -0.61
N TYR A 14 15.56 -12.98 0.02
CA TYR A 14 15.50 -11.70 -0.67
C TYR A 14 16.57 -11.57 -1.76
N SER A 15 17.80 -11.96 -1.49
CA SER A 15 18.88 -11.88 -2.49
C SER A 15 18.59 -12.68 -3.76
N LEU A 16 17.79 -13.73 -3.68
CA LEU A 16 17.34 -14.53 -4.82
C LEU A 16 16.20 -13.88 -5.62
N THR A 17 15.39 -13.03 -4.97
CA THR A 17 14.21 -12.37 -5.54
C THR A 17 14.19 -10.88 -5.16
N PRO A 18 15.18 -10.07 -5.60
CA PRO A 18 15.29 -8.68 -5.16
C PRO A 18 14.16 -7.77 -5.68
N ASP A 19 13.40 -8.20 -6.68
CA ASP A 19 12.13 -7.59 -7.10
C ASP A 19 10.98 -7.93 -6.14
N THR A 20 11.27 -7.94 -4.84
CA THR A 20 10.29 -8.08 -3.76
C THR A 20 9.84 -6.70 -3.31
N GLN A 21 8.55 -6.45 -3.30
CA GLN A 21 8.00 -5.18 -2.83
C GLN A 21 8.34 -4.96 -1.36
N LEU A 22 9.01 -3.83 -1.05
CA LEU A 22 9.42 -3.51 0.31
C LEU A 22 8.23 -3.05 1.18
N THR A 23 7.29 -2.32 0.57
CA THR A 23 6.25 -1.55 1.28
C THR A 23 4.93 -2.29 1.49
N ALA A 24 4.73 -3.47 0.89
CA ALA A 24 3.53 -4.26 1.08
C ALA A 24 3.80 -5.76 0.92
N TRP A 25 3.08 -6.57 1.69
CA TRP A 25 3.14 -8.02 1.65
C TRP A 25 1.78 -8.57 1.25
N THR A 26 1.75 -9.30 0.16
CA THR A 26 0.48 -9.75 -0.44
C THR A 26 0.14 -11.20 -0.15
N GLU A 27 1.10 -12.02 0.30
CA GLU A 27 0.89 -13.45 0.56
C GLU A 27 1.80 -13.99 1.68
N LEU A 28 1.20 -14.64 2.68
CA LEU A 28 1.95 -15.25 3.80
C LEU A 28 2.82 -16.43 3.36
N GLU A 29 2.42 -17.20 2.35
CA GLU A 29 3.15 -18.38 1.87
C GLU A 29 4.54 -18.04 1.29
N ASN A 30 4.77 -16.80 0.88
CA ASN A 30 6.01 -16.32 0.25
C ASN A 30 6.67 -15.16 1.00
N SER A 31 6.43 -15.07 2.30
CA SER A 31 6.85 -13.92 3.13
C SER A 31 8.36 -13.82 3.40
N ALA A 32 9.12 -14.93 3.26
CA ALA A 32 10.55 -14.92 3.56
C ALA A 32 11.36 -13.80 2.85
N PRO A 33 11.18 -13.53 1.54
CA PRO A 33 11.86 -12.39 0.89
C PRO A 33 11.47 -11.02 1.47
N HIS A 34 10.20 -10.83 1.87
CA HIS A 34 9.73 -9.59 2.48
C HIS A 34 10.36 -9.36 3.86
N TYR A 35 10.45 -10.41 4.71
CA TYR A 35 11.21 -10.35 5.96
C TYR A 35 12.68 -10.01 5.71
N GLY A 36 13.28 -10.59 4.67
CA GLY A 36 14.65 -10.31 4.27
C GLY A 36 14.85 -8.87 3.83
N ALA A 37 13.98 -8.35 2.96
CA ALA A 37 14.02 -6.97 2.50
C ALA A 37 13.90 -5.98 3.66
N SER A 38 12.89 -6.14 4.51
CA SER A 38 12.65 -5.29 5.68
C SER A 38 13.81 -5.33 6.68
N TYR A 39 14.34 -6.53 6.94
CA TYR A 39 15.50 -6.70 7.83
C TYR A 39 16.74 -5.98 7.29
N LEU A 40 17.07 -6.17 6.01
CA LEU A 40 18.25 -5.56 5.40
C LEU A 40 18.10 -4.04 5.28
N PHE A 41 16.89 -3.55 4.97
CA PHE A 41 16.62 -2.12 4.91
C PHE A 41 16.79 -1.43 6.27
N LEU A 42 16.22 -2.01 7.34
CA LEU A 42 16.39 -1.49 8.70
C LEU A 42 17.82 -1.64 9.21
N ALA A 43 18.52 -2.71 8.85
CA ALA A 43 19.93 -2.88 9.19
C ALA A 43 20.80 -1.83 8.51
N TYR A 44 20.52 -1.52 7.23
CA TYR A 44 21.20 -0.46 6.50
C TYR A 44 20.91 0.91 7.14
N PHE A 45 19.65 1.22 7.46
CA PHE A 45 19.28 2.45 8.15
C PHE A 45 20.01 2.59 9.50
N LEU A 46 20.04 1.51 10.30
CA LEU A 46 20.79 1.48 11.56
C LEU A 46 22.29 1.77 11.36
N ASP A 47 22.90 1.18 10.35
CA ASP A 47 24.32 1.38 10.05
C ASP A 47 24.64 2.82 9.60
N GLN A 48 23.72 3.47 8.90
CA GLN A 48 23.88 4.85 8.43
C GLN A 48 23.62 5.90 9.53
N TYR A 49 22.64 5.65 10.43
CA TYR A 49 22.12 6.67 11.36
C TYR A 49 22.20 6.29 12.84
N GLY A 50 22.49 5.04 13.17
CA GLY A 50 22.68 4.57 14.54
C GLY A 50 21.39 4.22 15.27
N GLU A 51 21.55 3.76 16.53
CA GLU A 51 20.44 3.26 17.36
C GLU A 51 19.45 4.35 17.75
N ASP A 52 19.92 5.59 17.93
CA ASP A 52 19.04 6.69 18.33
C ASP A 52 18.00 6.99 17.22
N ALA A 53 18.39 6.93 15.95
CA ALA A 53 17.47 7.12 14.82
C ALA A 53 16.42 6.00 14.72
N ILE A 54 16.81 4.76 15.02
CA ILE A 54 15.85 3.62 15.10
C ILE A 54 14.86 3.85 16.25
N LEU A 55 15.31 4.36 17.40
CA LEU A 55 14.43 4.62 18.54
C LEU A 55 13.42 5.74 18.25
N GLU A 56 13.82 6.77 17.51
CA GLU A 56 12.91 7.82 17.08
C GLU A 56 11.92 7.30 16.01
N LEU A 57 12.37 6.48 15.06
CA LEU A 57 11.49 5.83 14.09
C LEU A 57 10.40 4.97 14.75
N VAL A 58 10.74 4.25 15.83
CA VAL A 58 9.74 3.46 16.60
C VAL A 58 8.75 4.34 17.37
N ARG A 59 9.07 5.61 17.63
CA ARG A 59 8.20 6.58 18.33
C ARG A 59 7.38 7.45 17.38
N GLU A 60 7.76 7.42 16.11
CA GLU A 60 7.06 8.20 15.08
C GLU A 60 5.60 7.72 14.98
N GLU A 61 4.66 8.66 14.88
CA GLU A 61 3.23 8.38 14.82
C GLU A 61 2.80 7.97 13.39
N ASP A 62 3.49 8.52 12.37
CA ASP A 62 3.24 8.18 10.98
C ASP A 62 3.96 6.88 10.60
N ASN A 63 3.34 6.08 9.75
CA ASN A 63 3.85 4.77 9.35
C ASN A 63 4.46 4.78 7.94
N GLY A 64 5.24 3.74 7.63
CA GLY A 64 5.78 3.49 6.30
C GLY A 64 6.74 4.58 5.82
N ILE A 65 6.59 5.03 4.59
CA ILE A 65 7.48 6.01 3.96
C ILE A 65 7.42 7.35 4.69
N GLU A 66 6.23 7.82 5.08
CA GLU A 66 6.03 9.11 5.75
C GLU A 66 6.80 9.17 7.08
N GLY A 67 6.76 8.10 7.88
CA GLY A 67 7.55 8.00 9.11
C GLY A 67 9.06 8.08 8.86
N PHE A 68 9.57 7.43 7.79
CA PHE A 68 10.97 7.59 7.41
C PHE A 68 11.31 9.01 6.97
N GLU A 69 10.46 9.66 6.17
CA GLU A 69 10.65 11.05 5.73
C GLU A 69 10.75 12.02 6.91
N ASN A 70 9.84 11.88 7.89
CA ASN A 70 9.84 12.69 9.11
C ASN A 70 11.15 12.52 9.88
N ILE A 71 11.60 11.29 10.10
CA ILE A 71 12.84 11.03 10.82
C ILE A 71 14.07 11.52 10.05
N LEU A 72 14.14 11.30 8.73
CA LEU A 72 15.24 11.80 7.91
C LEU A 72 15.36 13.34 7.99
N ALA A 73 14.23 14.03 8.02
CA ALA A 73 14.20 15.49 8.17
C ALA A 73 14.64 15.95 9.58
N GLU A 74 14.25 15.21 10.64
CA GLU A 74 14.57 15.57 12.04
C GLU A 74 16.04 15.36 12.40
N ILE A 75 16.66 14.26 11.91
CA ILE A 75 18.06 13.93 12.26
C ILE A 75 19.11 14.63 11.37
N ASP A 76 18.69 15.56 10.49
CA ASP A 76 19.58 16.21 9.50
C ASP A 76 20.35 15.13 8.69
N ALA A 77 19.62 14.16 8.17
CA ALA A 77 20.18 13.03 7.47
C ALA A 77 20.90 13.45 6.17
N HIS A 78 21.89 12.64 5.76
CA HIS A 78 22.56 12.86 4.48
C HIS A 78 21.74 12.41 3.28
N HIS A 79 20.70 11.58 3.50
CA HIS A 79 19.68 11.29 2.51
C HIS A 79 18.56 12.34 2.66
N PRO A 80 18.19 13.06 1.59
CA PRO A 80 17.16 14.10 1.67
C PRO A 80 15.74 13.54 1.75
N ASP A 81 15.53 12.28 1.34
CA ASP A 81 14.23 11.62 1.19
C ASP A 81 14.38 10.10 1.25
N PHE A 82 13.24 9.42 1.31
CA PHE A 82 13.17 7.96 1.35
C PHE A 82 13.70 7.33 0.05
N GLU A 83 13.40 7.92 -1.11
CA GLU A 83 13.85 7.40 -2.40
C GLU A 83 15.36 7.35 -2.50
N SER A 84 16.07 8.37 -2.01
CA SER A 84 17.53 8.39 -2.00
C SER A 84 18.13 7.39 -1.00
N LEU A 85 17.49 7.20 0.15
CA LEU A 85 17.85 6.15 1.10
C LEU A 85 17.67 4.75 0.49
N PHE A 86 16.52 4.51 -0.15
CA PHE A 86 16.21 3.27 -0.85
C PHE A 86 17.20 3.00 -1.99
N ALA A 87 17.51 4.01 -2.79
CA ALA A 87 18.49 3.95 -3.86
C ALA A 87 19.86 3.46 -3.40
N ASP A 88 20.37 4.06 -2.35
CA ASP A 88 21.66 3.70 -1.79
C ASP A 88 21.67 2.33 -1.13
N TRP A 89 20.57 1.96 -0.49
CA TRP A 89 20.40 0.61 0.04
C TRP A 89 20.47 -0.46 -1.04
N LEU A 90 19.87 -0.24 -2.21
CA LEU A 90 19.97 -1.17 -3.34
C LEU A 90 21.41 -1.35 -3.81
N ILE A 91 22.18 -0.26 -3.85
CA ILE A 91 23.62 -0.32 -4.19
C ILE A 91 24.39 -1.05 -3.09
N ALA A 92 24.09 -0.79 -1.82
CA ALA A 92 24.73 -1.45 -0.68
C ALA A 92 24.51 -2.98 -0.72
N ASN A 93 23.30 -3.45 -1.05
CA ASN A 93 23.00 -4.87 -1.24
C ASN A 93 23.88 -5.54 -2.31
N TYR A 94 24.25 -4.81 -3.36
CA TYR A 94 25.08 -5.34 -4.43
C TYR A 94 26.58 -5.24 -4.14
N LEU A 95 27.05 -4.09 -3.64
CA LEU A 95 28.46 -3.80 -3.45
C LEU A 95 29.02 -4.35 -2.13
N ASP A 96 28.30 -4.15 -1.05
CA ASP A 96 28.75 -4.38 0.34
C ASP A 96 30.23 -4.00 0.50
N ASN A 97 30.54 -2.76 0.14
CA ASN A 97 31.92 -2.28 0.07
C ASN A 97 32.05 -0.91 0.76
N PRO A 98 32.84 -0.81 1.84
CA PRO A 98 32.98 0.43 2.60
C PRO A 98 33.86 1.49 1.93
N ARG A 99 34.53 1.19 0.83
CA ARG A 99 35.50 2.13 0.20
C ARG A 99 34.83 3.24 -0.61
N PRO A 100 33.84 2.96 -1.49
CA PRO A 100 33.11 4.03 -2.14
C PRO A 100 32.33 4.86 -1.11
N GLU A 101 32.34 6.19 -1.28
CA GLU A 101 31.52 7.14 -0.53
C GLU A 101 31.53 6.92 1.02
N ALA A 102 32.71 6.59 1.56
CA ALA A 102 32.96 6.46 3.00
C ALA A 102 32.04 5.49 3.77
N GLY A 103 31.59 4.43 3.12
CA GLY A 103 30.74 3.40 3.72
C GLY A 103 29.26 3.48 3.37
N ARG A 104 28.89 4.47 2.57
CA ARG A 104 27.50 4.66 2.09
C ARG A 104 26.91 3.40 1.43
N TYR A 105 27.74 2.57 0.80
CA TYR A 105 27.32 1.36 0.07
C TYR A 105 27.81 0.08 0.74
N ALA A 106 27.72 0.02 2.05
CA ALA A 106 28.15 -1.16 2.83
C ALA A 106 27.34 -1.33 4.10
N TYR A 107 27.40 -2.55 4.62
CA TYR A 107 26.99 -2.90 5.97
C TYR A 107 28.20 -2.98 6.89
N SER A 108 28.07 -2.51 8.13
CA SER A 108 29.17 -2.53 9.10
C SER A 108 29.30 -3.86 9.82
N GLU A 109 28.16 -4.48 10.17
CA GLU A 109 28.07 -5.69 11.01
C GLU A 109 27.53 -6.90 10.25
N LEU A 110 26.98 -6.70 9.04
CA LEU A 110 26.47 -7.77 8.20
C LEU A 110 27.37 -8.03 7.02
N SER A 111 27.35 -9.28 6.53
CA SER A 111 27.85 -9.65 5.22
C SER A 111 26.67 -10.16 4.42
N VAL A 112 26.29 -9.44 3.37
CA VAL A 112 25.09 -9.74 2.60
C VAL A 112 25.43 -10.53 1.34
N GLU A 113 24.54 -11.43 0.96
CA GLU A 113 24.66 -12.12 -0.31
C GLU A 113 24.21 -11.19 -1.45
N ARG A 114 24.99 -11.21 -2.52
CA ARG A 114 24.69 -10.35 -3.67
C ARG A 114 23.36 -10.72 -4.30
N PRO A 115 22.54 -9.73 -4.66
CA PRO A 115 21.29 -9.96 -5.36
C PRO A 115 21.50 -10.71 -6.67
N ARG A 116 20.56 -11.60 -6.96
CA ARG A 116 20.52 -12.33 -8.23
C ARG A 116 20.25 -11.36 -9.36
N PHE A 117 21.00 -11.51 -10.45
CA PHE A 117 20.70 -10.74 -11.67
C PHE A 117 19.41 -11.26 -12.33
N ALA A 118 18.49 -10.35 -12.65
CA ALA A 118 17.33 -10.60 -13.47
C ALA A 118 17.75 -10.97 -14.90
N ALA A 119 18.78 -10.25 -15.42
CA ALA A 119 19.33 -10.52 -16.76
C ALA A 119 20.85 -10.33 -16.82
N ARG A 120 21.47 -10.96 -17.85
CA ARG A 120 22.90 -10.81 -18.15
C ARG A 120 23.11 -10.69 -19.65
N HIS A 121 23.80 -9.63 -20.07
CA HIS A 121 24.08 -9.36 -21.48
C HIS A 121 25.57 -9.16 -21.75
N ASN A 122 26.08 -9.86 -22.75
CA ASN A 122 27.46 -9.71 -23.24
C ASN A 122 27.51 -9.56 -24.78
N THR A 123 26.35 -9.43 -25.42
CA THR A 123 26.21 -9.25 -26.86
C THR A 123 25.18 -8.17 -27.12
N PHE A 124 25.54 -7.19 -27.94
CA PHE A 124 24.75 -5.98 -28.19
C PHE A 124 24.52 -5.76 -29.69
N PRO A 125 23.42 -5.10 -30.13
CA PRO A 125 22.38 -4.55 -29.28
C PRO A 125 21.46 -5.63 -28.68
N VAL A 126 20.83 -5.33 -27.55
CA VAL A 126 19.81 -6.14 -26.91
C VAL A 126 18.60 -5.27 -26.60
N GLN A 127 17.41 -5.84 -26.62
CA GLN A 127 16.17 -5.20 -26.17
C GLN A 127 15.46 -6.17 -25.24
N GLU A 128 15.07 -5.69 -24.08
CA GLU A 128 14.30 -6.45 -23.10
C GLU A 128 13.07 -5.67 -22.66
N GLN A 129 12.08 -6.39 -22.18
CA GLN A 129 10.91 -5.85 -21.51
C GLN A 129 10.75 -6.64 -20.21
N ALA A 130 10.59 -5.92 -19.09
CA ALA A 130 10.40 -6.50 -17.79
C ALA A 130 9.27 -5.77 -17.04
N THR A 131 8.77 -6.39 -15.99
CA THR A 131 7.89 -5.79 -15.01
C THR A 131 8.64 -5.77 -13.69
N ILE A 132 8.51 -4.70 -12.91
CA ILE A 132 9.12 -4.55 -11.61
C ILE A 132 8.03 -4.17 -10.59
N HIS A 133 8.12 -4.72 -9.39
CA HIS A 133 7.24 -4.35 -8.29
C HIS A 133 7.62 -2.99 -7.70
N GLN A 134 6.65 -2.32 -7.10
CA GLN A 134 6.89 -1.05 -6.40
C GLN A 134 7.90 -1.27 -5.27
N TYR A 135 8.93 -0.42 -5.19
CA TYR A 135 10.05 -0.60 -4.25
C TYR A 135 10.68 -2.01 -4.28
N GLY A 136 10.64 -2.66 -5.44
CA GLY A 136 11.48 -3.80 -5.80
C GLY A 136 12.66 -3.36 -6.65
N ALA A 137 13.59 -4.27 -6.97
CA ALA A 137 14.75 -3.96 -7.80
C ALA A 137 15.17 -5.10 -8.72
N ASP A 138 15.36 -4.79 -9.99
CA ASP A 138 15.99 -5.66 -10.96
C ASP A 138 17.48 -5.29 -11.14
N TYR A 139 18.36 -6.24 -10.93
CA TYR A 139 19.78 -6.10 -11.21
C TYR A 139 20.11 -6.70 -12.57
N VAL A 140 20.65 -5.89 -13.48
CA VAL A 140 21.03 -6.32 -14.83
C VAL A 140 22.54 -6.20 -15.00
N LEU A 141 23.19 -7.30 -15.36
CA LEU A 141 24.63 -7.30 -15.62
C LEU A 141 24.90 -7.09 -17.11
N LEU A 142 25.65 -6.01 -17.41
CA LEU A 142 26.10 -5.69 -18.75
C LEU A 142 27.62 -5.91 -18.84
N GLU A 143 28.09 -6.77 -19.71
CA GLU A 143 29.51 -7.09 -19.89
C GLU A 143 29.95 -6.74 -21.32
N GLY A 144 30.91 -5.86 -21.48
CA GLY A 144 31.42 -5.44 -22.78
C GLY A 144 32.58 -4.46 -22.68
N GLU A 145 33.15 -4.14 -23.85
CA GLU A 145 34.22 -3.13 -24.00
C GLU A 145 33.72 -1.99 -24.90
N GLY A 146 34.09 -0.77 -24.57
CA GLY A 146 33.77 0.42 -25.37
C GLY A 146 32.63 1.24 -24.79
N THR A 147 31.97 2.00 -25.64
CA THR A 147 30.82 2.85 -25.23
C THR A 147 29.53 2.05 -25.29
N LEU A 148 28.76 2.05 -24.21
CA LEU A 148 27.43 1.49 -24.14
C LEU A 148 26.42 2.64 -24.08
N THR A 149 25.36 2.54 -24.84
CA THR A 149 24.19 3.42 -24.75
C THR A 149 23.03 2.61 -24.20
N ILE A 150 22.38 3.13 -23.16
CA ILE A 150 21.19 2.56 -22.54
C ILE A 150 20.03 3.49 -22.84
N ASP A 151 19.02 2.98 -23.53
CA ASP A 151 17.75 3.65 -23.74
C ASP A 151 16.71 2.96 -22.85
N PHE A 152 16.07 3.72 -21.95
CA PHE A 152 15.04 3.22 -21.04
C PHE A 152 13.70 3.90 -21.33
N GLU A 153 12.66 3.08 -21.40
CA GLU A 153 11.27 3.55 -21.51
C GLU A 153 10.44 2.80 -20.46
N GLY A 154 9.81 3.55 -19.55
CA GLY A 154 8.93 3.02 -18.50
C GLY A 154 7.51 3.58 -18.61
N ASN A 155 6.55 2.86 -18.02
CA ASN A 155 5.19 3.35 -17.89
C ASN A 155 5.18 4.59 -16.97
N THR A 156 4.42 5.61 -17.36
CA THR A 156 4.27 6.84 -16.56
C THR A 156 3.07 6.77 -15.60
N LEU A 157 2.22 5.77 -15.77
CA LEU A 157 1.04 5.52 -14.94
C LEU A 157 0.93 4.03 -14.63
N VAL A 158 0.48 3.72 -13.42
CA VAL A 158 0.19 2.35 -12.97
C VAL A 158 -1.18 2.28 -12.31
N PRO A 159 -1.87 1.12 -12.39
CA PRO A 159 -3.07 0.88 -11.60
C PRO A 159 -2.75 0.98 -10.10
N LEU A 160 -3.60 1.67 -9.32
CA LEU A 160 -3.39 1.85 -7.89
C LEU A 160 -3.94 0.67 -7.08
N ILE A 161 -5.17 0.25 -7.35
CA ILE A 161 -5.86 -0.80 -6.58
C ILE A 161 -6.37 -1.98 -7.43
N GLY A 162 -6.02 -2.01 -8.70
CA GLY A 162 -6.38 -3.11 -9.61
C GLY A 162 -7.78 -3.01 -10.22
N ASN A 163 -8.60 -2.04 -9.81
CA ASN A 163 -9.89 -1.76 -10.43
C ASN A 163 -9.82 -0.62 -11.46
N LYS A 164 -10.95 -0.29 -12.05
CA LYS A 164 -11.21 0.99 -12.72
C LYS A 164 -12.30 1.71 -11.97
N VAL A 165 -12.26 3.04 -11.94
CA VAL A 165 -13.35 3.83 -11.37
C VAL A 165 -14.69 3.40 -11.98
N HIS A 166 -15.75 3.38 -11.18
CA HIS A 166 -17.08 3.01 -11.67
C HIS A 166 -17.63 4.07 -12.64
N SER A 167 -17.48 5.35 -12.28
CA SER A 167 -17.90 6.50 -13.09
C SER A 167 -16.92 7.66 -12.93
N GLY A 168 -16.83 8.54 -13.94
CA GLY A 168 -15.98 9.71 -13.88
C GLY A 168 -14.48 9.43 -13.85
N GLU A 169 -13.75 10.18 -13.04
CA GLU A 169 -12.29 10.12 -12.91
C GLU A 169 -11.83 9.71 -11.51
N TYR A 170 -12.69 9.75 -10.49
CA TYR A 170 -12.35 9.50 -9.09
C TYR A 170 -13.31 8.51 -8.43
N GLN A 171 -12.80 7.87 -7.37
CA GLN A 171 -13.53 7.01 -6.46
C GLN A 171 -13.03 7.25 -5.03
N TRP A 172 -13.79 6.85 -4.03
CA TRP A 172 -13.29 6.70 -2.67
C TRP A 172 -12.66 5.33 -2.49
N TRP A 173 -11.56 5.28 -1.80
CA TRP A 173 -10.83 4.05 -1.48
C TRP A 173 -10.43 4.04 -0.01
N SER A 174 -10.71 2.92 0.68
CA SER A 174 -10.44 2.73 2.11
C SER A 174 -8.97 2.69 2.47
N ASN A 175 -8.09 2.82 1.48
CA ASN A 175 -6.68 2.54 1.63
C ASN A 175 -6.41 1.05 1.93
N ARG A 176 -5.17 0.73 2.17
CA ARG A 176 -4.65 -0.61 2.43
C ARG A 176 -3.76 -0.55 3.66
N GLY A 177 -3.87 -1.52 4.56
CA GLY A 177 -3.05 -1.61 5.77
C GLY A 177 -3.51 -2.75 6.65
N ASP A 178 -2.67 -3.12 7.61
CA ASP A 178 -2.97 -4.05 8.68
C ASP A 178 -3.32 -3.25 9.94
N ASP A 179 -4.06 -3.85 10.89
CA ASP A 179 -4.50 -3.22 12.14
C ASP A 179 -5.20 -1.85 11.92
N GLY A 180 -5.95 -1.73 10.82
CA GLY A 180 -6.57 -0.48 10.40
C GLY A 180 -8.05 -0.37 10.75
N ASP A 181 -8.49 0.87 11.01
CA ASP A 181 -9.91 1.26 11.11
C ASP A 181 -10.10 2.53 10.27
N ALA A 182 -10.62 2.36 9.06
CA ALA A 182 -10.80 3.44 8.11
C ALA A 182 -12.27 3.78 7.93
N THR A 183 -12.62 5.07 8.07
CA THR A 183 -14.02 5.52 8.01
C THR A 183 -14.26 6.63 6.98
N LEU A 184 -15.40 6.58 6.30
CA LEU A 184 -15.91 7.61 5.39
C LEU A 184 -17.31 8.00 5.82
N THR A 185 -17.48 9.14 6.47
CA THR A 185 -18.72 9.54 7.17
C THR A 185 -19.34 10.78 6.58
N ARG A 186 -20.68 10.81 6.50
CA ARG A 186 -21.45 12.00 6.13
C ARG A 186 -22.79 12.09 6.86
N SER A 187 -23.22 13.33 7.15
CA SER A 187 -24.54 13.64 7.71
C SER A 187 -25.59 13.89 6.63
N PHE A 188 -26.79 13.35 6.86
CA PHE A 188 -27.97 13.54 6.03
C PHE A 188 -29.17 13.95 6.88
N ASP A 189 -30.02 14.82 6.34
CA ASP A 189 -31.28 15.19 6.96
C ASP A 189 -32.42 14.33 6.41
N LEU A 190 -32.79 13.28 7.13
CA LEU A 190 -33.90 12.40 6.81
C LEU A 190 -35.19 12.82 7.52
N SER A 191 -35.25 14.01 8.18
CA SER A 191 -36.38 14.43 9.04
C SER A 191 -37.68 14.59 8.30
N GLY A 192 -37.65 14.85 7.00
CA GLY A 192 -38.85 15.06 6.17
C GLY A 192 -39.31 13.82 5.40
N LEU A 193 -38.70 12.66 5.64
CA LEU A 193 -38.98 11.44 4.89
C LEU A 193 -39.73 10.38 5.72
N ASP A 194 -40.62 9.67 5.06
CA ASP A 194 -41.32 8.48 5.60
C ASP A 194 -40.56 7.18 5.23
N GLU A 195 -39.80 7.20 4.15
CA GLU A 195 -38.94 6.10 3.68
C GLU A 195 -37.66 6.67 3.10
N ALA A 196 -36.55 5.92 3.15
CA ALA A 196 -35.28 6.30 2.54
C ALA A 196 -34.46 5.07 2.19
N THR A 197 -33.68 5.19 1.11
CA THR A 197 -32.86 4.10 0.59
C THR A 197 -31.47 4.64 0.25
N LEU A 198 -30.42 4.04 0.82
CA LEU A 198 -29.03 4.27 0.40
C LEU A 198 -28.69 3.32 -0.75
N GLN A 199 -28.11 3.85 -1.81
CA GLN A 199 -27.50 3.09 -2.89
C GLN A 199 -26.06 3.54 -3.05
N ALA A 200 -25.14 2.58 -3.23
CA ALA A 200 -23.75 2.85 -3.52
C ALA A 200 -23.18 1.76 -4.43
N TRP A 201 -22.29 2.13 -5.33
CA TRP A 201 -21.48 1.16 -6.02
C TRP A 201 -20.28 0.85 -5.13
N MET A 202 -20.04 -0.44 -4.92
CA MET A 202 -18.94 -0.97 -4.07
C MET A 202 -18.15 -1.98 -4.85
N TRP A 203 -16.82 -1.88 -4.74
CA TRP A 203 -15.84 -2.84 -5.22
C TRP A 203 -14.92 -3.17 -4.06
N TYR A 204 -14.76 -4.43 -3.72
CA TYR A 204 -13.89 -4.82 -2.62
C TYR A 204 -13.15 -6.12 -2.90
N ASP A 205 -11.92 -6.16 -2.40
CA ASP A 205 -11.05 -7.31 -2.25
C ASP A 205 -10.46 -7.24 -0.84
N LEU A 206 -11.04 -8.01 0.06
CA LEU A 206 -10.73 -8.06 1.49
C LEU A 206 -10.26 -9.47 1.84
N GLU A 207 -9.46 -9.63 2.88
CA GLU A 207 -9.13 -10.96 3.38
C GLU A 207 -10.40 -11.63 3.91
N GLU A 208 -10.78 -12.74 3.26
CA GLU A 208 -12.01 -13.46 3.61
C GLU A 208 -11.97 -13.95 5.05
N ASP A 209 -13.01 -13.64 5.82
CA ASP A 209 -13.19 -14.02 7.22
C ASP A 209 -12.26 -13.33 8.24
N TYR A 210 -11.39 -12.42 7.82
CA TYR A 210 -10.47 -11.68 8.69
C TYR A 210 -10.67 -10.19 8.62
N ASP A 211 -10.77 -9.62 7.41
CA ASP A 211 -11.05 -8.21 7.16
C ASP A 211 -12.51 -8.00 6.82
N TYR A 212 -13.10 -6.94 7.36
CA TYR A 212 -14.52 -6.68 7.20
C TYR A 212 -14.80 -5.23 6.84
N ALA A 213 -15.77 -5.06 5.92
CA ALA A 213 -16.32 -3.74 5.61
C ALA A 213 -17.78 -3.64 6.05
N TYR A 214 -18.17 -2.45 6.50
CA TYR A 214 -19.48 -2.17 7.04
C TYR A 214 -20.10 -0.94 6.37
N VAL A 215 -21.43 -0.92 6.33
CA VAL A 215 -22.21 0.29 6.12
C VAL A 215 -23.04 0.52 7.37
N GLU A 216 -22.94 1.70 7.95
CA GLU A 216 -23.45 1.97 9.27
C GLU A 216 -24.24 3.27 9.34
N VAL A 217 -25.12 3.34 10.31
CA VAL A 217 -25.97 4.50 10.58
C VAL A 217 -25.94 4.86 12.05
N SER A 218 -25.73 6.16 12.34
CA SER A 218 -25.90 6.74 13.66
C SER A 218 -26.98 7.82 13.66
N THR A 219 -27.78 7.85 14.72
CA THR A 219 -28.82 8.87 14.98
C THR A 219 -28.56 9.71 16.22
N ASP A 220 -27.42 9.50 16.85
CA ASP A 220 -26.95 10.17 18.08
C ASP A 220 -25.59 10.90 17.91
N GLN A 221 -25.32 11.37 16.69
CA GLN A 221 -24.11 12.11 16.32
C GLN A 221 -22.80 11.28 16.38
N GLY A 222 -22.91 9.96 16.20
CA GLY A 222 -21.76 9.06 16.17
C GLY A 222 -21.42 8.43 17.52
N GLU A 223 -22.24 8.62 18.57
CA GLU A 223 -22.02 7.95 19.86
C GLU A 223 -22.26 6.44 19.75
N THR A 224 -23.25 6.03 18.95
CA THR A 224 -23.54 4.61 18.65
C THR A 224 -23.84 4.41 17.16
N TRP A 225 -23.49 3.24 16.66
CA TRP A 225 -23.66 2.87 15.26
C TRP A 225 -24.51 1.61 15.11
N ASN A 226 -25.37 1.61 14.10
CA ASN A 226 -26.17 0.47 13.71
C ASN A 226 -25.64 -0.03 12.36
N ILE A 227 -25.12 -1.25 12.35
CA ILE A 227 -24.64 -1.89 11.13
C ILE A 227 -25.84 -2.29 10.27
N LEU A 228 -25.81 -1.91 9.00
CA LEU A 228 -26.87 -2.22 8.04
C LEU A 228 -26.60 -3.59 7.38
N ALA A 229 -27.66 -4.38 7.27
CA ALA A 229 -27.64 -5.63 6.54
C ALA A 229 -28.34 -5.48 5.19
N ASN A 230 -27.88 -6.22 4.20
CA ASN A 230 -28.59 -6.41 2.94
C ASN A 230 -28.47 -7.86 2.43
N GLY A 231 -28.80 -8.13 1.16
CA GLY A 231 -28.78 -9.49 0.61
C GLY A 231 -27.37 -10.05 0.35
N THR A 232 -26.33 -9.23 0.42
CA THR A 232 -24.93 -9.57 0.13
C THR A 232 -24.05 -9.59 1.38
N THR A 233 -24.48 -8.98 2.49
CA THR A 233 -23.75 -9.06 3.77
C THR A 233 -23.82 -10.45 4.39
N THR A 234 -22.74 -10.85 5.05
CA THR A 234 -22.67 -12.10 5.85
C THR A 234 -22.68 -11.80 7.35
N ASN A 235 -23.19 -12.77 8.13
CA ASN A 235 -23.06 -12.79 9.60
C ASN A 235 -22.05 -13.85 10.05
N GLU A 236 -21.33 -14.49 9.13
CA GLU A 236 -20.29 -15.44 9.48
C GLU A 236 -19.10 -14.70 10.11
N ASN A 237 -18.55 -15.29 11.16
CA ASN A 237 -17.47 -14.71 11.95
C ASN A 237 -16.54 -15.81 12.48
N PRO A 238 -15.86 -16.54 11.60
CA PRO A 238 -15.03 -17.66 12.01
C PRO A 238 -13.77 -17.26 12.78
N SER A 239 -13.19 -16.09 12.47
CA SER A 239 -12.04 -15.52 13.18
C SER A 239 -12.42 -14.83 14.51
N GLY A 240 -13.66 -14.36 14.63
CA GLY A 240 -14.09 -13.53 15.76
C GLY A 240 -13.96 -12.04 15.53
N ASN A 241 -13.49 -11.59 14.35
CA ASN A 241 -13.19 -10.19 14.03
C ASN A 241 -14.40 -9.37 13.57
N SER A 242 -15.51 -10.03 13.16
CA SER A 242 -16.69 -9.32 12.69
C SER A 242 -17.56 -8.77 13.84
N TYR A 243 -18.04 -7.53 13.68
CA TYR A 243 -18.92 -6.84 14.61
C TYR A 243 -20.41 -6.98 14.26
N GLY A 244 -20.73 -7.54 13.08
CA GLY A 244 -22.13 -7.70 12.65
C GLY A 244 -22.23 -8.07 11.16
N PRO A 245 -23.38 -7.81 10.52
CA PRO A 245 -23.51 -8.00 9.08
C PRO A 245 -22.45 -7.23 8.31
N ALA A 246 -21.62 -7.91 7.53
CA ALA A 246 -20.42 -7.34 6.93
C ALA A 246 -20.21 -7.83 5.49
N PHE A 247 -19.34 -7.12 4.77
CA PHE A 247 -18.72 -7.58 3.55
C PHE A 247 -17.32 -8.11 3.88
N THR A 248 -16.92 -9.21 3.26
CA THR A 248 -15.58 -9.82 3.33
C THR A 248 -15.32 -10.59 2.05
N GLY A 249 -14.08 -10.97 1.76
CA GLY A 249 -13.71 -11.62 0.51
C GLY A 249 -13.79 -10.67 -0.69
N VAL A 250 -14.32 -11.13 -1.83
CA VAL A 250 -14.34 -10.38 -3.09
C VAL A 250 -15.76 -10.01 -3.53
N SER A 251 -15.91 -8.79 -4.03
CA SER A 251 -17.19 -8.29 -4.55
C SER A 251 -17.60 -8.99 -5.85
N GLY A 252 -18.91 -9.23 -6.01
CA GLY A 252 -19.48 -9.83 -7.23
C GLY A 252 -19.48 -11.35 -7.27
N GLY A 253 -18.98 -12.04 -6.23
CA GLY A 253 -19.06 -13.49 -6.05
C GLY A 253 -18.33 -14.32 -7.13
N GLN A 254 -17.26 -13.79 -7.70
CA GLN A 254 -16.34 -14.41 -8.64
C GLN A 254 -14.94 -14.49 -8.04
N ASP A 255 -13.99 -15.10 -8.74
CA ASP A 255 -12.57 -15.12 -8.31
C ASP A 255 -11.91 -13.73 -8.37
N GLU A 256 -12.40 -12.86 -9.25
CA GLU A 256 -11.93 -11.48 -9.41
C GLU A 256 -13.02 -10.50 -8.95
N PRO A 257 -12.67 -9.45 -8.19
CA PRO A 257 -13.64 -8.49 -7.71
C PRO A 257 -14.25 -7.64 -8.84
N SER A 258 -15.52 -7.31 -8.70
CA SER A 258 -16.24 -6.45 -9.65
C SER A 258 -17.15 -5.47 -8.93
N TRP A 259 -17.44 -4.33 -9.59
CA TRP A 259 -18.38 -3.35 -9.06
C TRP A 259 -19.79 -3.94 -8.91
N VAL A 260 -20.36 -3.79 -7.72
CA VAL A 260 -21.72 -4.21 -7.37
C VAL A 260 -22.47 -3.02 -6.81
N GLN A 261 -23.70 -2.82 -7.26
CA GLN A 261 -24.57 -1.83 -6.64
C GLN A 261 -25.23 -2.42 -5.41
N GLU A 262 -24.88 -1.88 -4.25
CA GLU A 262 -25.46 -2.25 -2.97
C GLU A 262 -26.59 -1.31 -2.59
N THR A 263 -27.60 -1.85 -1.90
CA THR A 263 -28.79 -1.10 -1.51
C THR A 263 -29.14 -1.42 -0.06
N PHE A 264 -29.39 -0.36 0.73
CA PHE A 264 -29.70 -0.47 2.15
C PHE A 264 -30.96 0.31 2.50
N ASP A 265 -31.78 -0.28 3.35
CA ASP A 265 -33.00 0.35 3.88
C ASP A 265 -32.65 1.33 5.01
N LEU A 266 -32.86 2.61 4.77
CA LEU A 266 -32.71 3.68 5.75
C LEU A 266 -34.04 4.08 6.40
N THR A 267 -35.17 3.45 6.03
CA THR A 267 -36.51 3.77 6.55
C THR A 267 -36.59 3.75 8.09
N PRO A 268 -35.94 2.83 8.83
CA PRO A 268 -35.94 2.85 10.29
C PRO A 268 -35.27 4.08 10.92
N PHE A 269 -34.51 4.86 10.14
CA PHE A 269 -33.71 6.02 10.61
C PHE A 269 -34.25 7.35 10.08
N THR A 270 -35.42 7.36 9.42
CA THR A 270 -36.10 8.58 8.95
C THR A 270 -36.65 9.42 10.09
N GLY A 271 -37.09 10.64 9.81
CA GLY A 271 -37.64 11.56 10.81
C GLY A 271 -36.61 12.32 11.64
N GLN A 272 -35.29 12.23 11.32
CA GLN A 272 -34.20 12.86 12.07
C GLN A 272 -32.96 13.09 11.24
N GLN A 273 -31.98 13.77 11.83
CA GLN A 273 -30.60 13.84 11.30
C GLN A 273 -29.90 12.50 11.51
N THR A 274 -29.16 12.07 10.51
CA THR A 274 -28.57 10.73 10.47
C THR A 274 -27.16 10.81 9.90
N LEU A 275 -26.18 10.17 10.54
CA LEU A 275 -24.88 9.94 9.96
C LEU A 275 -24.89 8.61 9.21
N ILE A 276 -24.27 8.56 8.05
CA ILE A 276 -24.00 7.33 7.30
C ILE A 276 -22.50 7.18 7.20
N ARG A 277 -21.97 5.97 7.44
CA ARG A 277 -20.56 5.65 7.42
C ARG A 277 -20.30 4.39 6.60
N PHE A 278 -19.27 4.42 5.78
CA PHE A 278 -18.57 3.25 5.27
C PHE A 278 -17.33 3.06 6.12
N GLU A 279 -17.11 1.87 6.63
CA GLU A 279 -16.00 1.53 7.51
C GLU A 279 -15.32 0.26 7.04
N VAL A 280 -14.00 0.22 7.11
CA VAL A 280 -13.20 -0.99 6.86
C VAL A 280 -12.30 -1.21 8.05
N ILE A 281 -12.39 -2.41 8.63
CA ILE A 281 -11.55 -2.86 9.74
C ILE A 281 -10.73 -4.04 9.27
N THR A 282 -9.41 -3.95 9.41
CA THR A 282 -8.44 -4.97 9.04
C THR A 282 -7.75 -5.55 10.27
N ASP A 283 -7.31 -6.81 10.18
CA ASP A 283 -6.52 -7.44 11.24
C ASP A 283 -4.99 -7.23 11.04
N GLU A 284 -4.17 -8.01 11.76
CA GLU A 284 -2.73 -7.78 11.85
C GLU A 284 -1.91 -8.26 10.65
N ALA A 285 -2.53 -8.84 9.61
CA ALA A 285 -1.75 -9.38 8.49
C ALA A 285 -2.56 -9.56 7.20
N LEU A 286 -1.86 -9.60 6.06
CA LEU A 286 -2.43 -9.95 4.76
C LEU A 286 -3.33 -8.86 4.16
N ASN A 287 -2.85 -7.62 4.14
CA ASN A 287 -3.63 -6.54 3.54
C ASN A 287 -3.93 -6.78 2.06
N ARG A 288 -5.21 -6.82 1.75
CA ARG A 288 -5.77 -6.86 0.40
C ARG A 288 -6.02 -5.43 -0.12
N PRO A 289 -6.41 -5.27 -1.42
CA PRO A 289 -6.73 -3.95 -1.97
C PRO A 289 -7.73 -3.11 -1.18
N GLY A 290 -8.61 -3.70 -0.39
CA GLY A 290 -9.59 -2.97 0.42
C GLY A 290 -10.91 -2.72 -0.29
N LEU A 291 -11.61 -1.63 0.09
CA LEU A 291 -12.93 -1.25 -0.42
C LEU A 291 -12.84 0.05 -1.23
N ALA A 292 -13.42 0.05 -2.43
CA ALA A 292 -13.70 1.26 -3.18
C ALA A 292 -15.21 1.52 -3.25
N VAL A 293 -15.61 2.80 -3.14
CA VAL A 293 -17.00 3.26 -3.18
C VAL A 293 -17.16 4.40 -4.16
N ASP A 294 -18.23 4.35 -4.95
CA ASP A 294 -18.59 5.37 -5.95
C ASP A 294 -20.11 5.46 -6.13
N GLY A 295 -20.59 6.49 -6.79
CA GLY A 295 -21.98 6.63 -7.20
C GLY A 295 -22.99 6.53 -6.04
N ILE A 296 -22.71 7.21 -4.91
CA ILE A 296 -23.56 7.17 -3.72
C ILE A 296 -24.84 7.98 -3.94
N SER A 297 -26.00 7.43 -3.61
CA SER A 297 -27.28 8.13 -3.76
C SER A 297 -28.31 7.81 -2.68
N ILE A 298 -29.17 8.78 -2.41
CA ILE A 298 -30.40 8.63 -1.62
C ILE A 298 -31.52 9.26 -2.47
N PRO A 299 -32.21 8.46 -3.29
CA PRO A 299 -33.20 8.98 -4.26
C PRO A 299 -34.26 9.86 -3.65
N GLU A 300 -34.74 9.55 -2.45
CA GLU A 300 -35.79 10.27 -1.74
C GLU A 300 -35.36 11.69 -1.32
N LEU A 301 -34.06 11.96 -1.25
CA LEU A 301 -33.49 13.27 -1.04
C LEU A 301 -33.08 13.98 -2.35
N ASP A 302 -33.32 13.36 -3.51
CA ASP A 302 -32.73 13.78 -4.79
C ASP A 302 -31.18 13.93 -4.69
N TYR A 303 -30.57 13.16 -3.75
CA TYR A 303 -29.14 13.16 -3.53
C TYR A 303 -28.47 12.16 -4.44
N ARG A 304 -27.50 12.64 -5.19
CA ARG A 304 -26.56 11.85 -5.97
C ARG A 304 -25.17 12.43 -5.80
N TYR A 305 -24.22 11.59 -5.58
CA TYR A 305 -22.84 11.99 -5.39
C TYR A 305 -21.96 11.06 -6.19
N ASP A 306 -21.10 11.67 -6.97
CA ASP A 306 -20.01 11.06 -7.69
C ASP A 306 -18.72 11.60 -7.07
N ALA A 307 -17.70 10.76 -6.93
CA ALA A 307 -16.44 11.19 -6.32
C ALA A 307 -15.74 12.32 -7.09
N ASP A 308 -16.13 12.61 -8.34
CA ASP A 308 -15.64 13.74 -9.13
C ASP A 308 -16.03 15.12 -8.52
N ASP A 309 -17.09 15.16 -7.74
CA ASP A 309 -17.57 16.37 -7.06
C ASP A 309 -16.73 16.80 -5.83
N GLY A 310 -15.53 16.28 -5.69
CA GLY A 310 -14.62 16.54 -4.56
C GLY A 310 -15.07 15.77 -3.31
N LEU A 311 -14.90 16.34 -2.12
CA LEU A 311 -15.29 15.65 -0.88
C LEU A 311 -16.82 15.50 -0.73
N GLY A 312 -17.62 16.36 -1.39
CA GLY A 312 -19.08 16.28 -1.36
C GLY A 312 -19.71 16.31 0.04
N GLY A 313 -18.96 16.76 1.06
CA GLY A 313 -19.36 16.74 2.47
C GLY A 313 -19.07 15.42 3.19
N TRP A 314 -18.44 14.46 2.54
CA TRP A 314 -17.87 13.29 3.18
C TRP A 314 -16.62 13.65 3.97
N GLN A 315 -16.44 13.00 5.11
CA GLN A 315 -15.31 13.17 6.02
C GLN A 315 -14.53 11.87 6.04
N PRO A 316 -13.36 11.81 5.38
CA PRO A 316 -12.52 10.64 5.37
C PRO A 316 -11.60 10.60 6.60
N GLU A 317 -11.47 9.43 7.20
CA GLU A 317 -10.41 9.05 8.12
C GLU A 317 -9.81 7.74 7.58
N GLY A 318 -8.56 7.78 7.15
CA GLY A 318 -7.91 6.67 6.45
C GLY A 318 -8.32 6.47 4.98
N TRP A 319 -9.41 7.06 4.51
CA TRP A 319 -9.86 6.97 3.13
C TRP A 319 -9.21 8.01 2.22
N LEU A 320 -8.95 7.60 0.99
CA LEU A 320 -8.38 8.43 -0.06
C LEU A 320 -9.37 8.60 -1.22
N ARG A 321 -9.46 9.82 -1.75
CA ARG A 321 -10.16 10.09 -3.02
C ARG A 321 -9.13 10.08 -4.15
N LEU A 322 -9.22 9.10 -5.04
CA LEU A 322 -8.23 8.89 -6.09
C LEU A 322 -8.85 8.31 -7.38
N GLY A 323 -8.10 8.39 -8.48
CA GLY A 323 -8.42 7.69 -9.72
C GLY A 323 -7.97 6.23 -9.69
N ASP A 324 -8.14 5.53 -10.83
CA ASP A 324 -7.69 4.14 -10.98
C ASP A 324 -6.19 4.02 -11.29
N GLN A 325 -5.54 5.11 -11.62
CA GLN A 325 -4.11 5.16 -11.98
C GLN A 325 -3.37 6.26 -11.22
N GLY A 326 -2.15 5.96 -10.81
CA GLY A 326 -1.23 6.90 -10.21
C GLY A 326 0.04 7.09 -11.05
N PRO A 327 0.81 8.16 -10.79
CA PRO A 327 2.09 8.37 -11.44
C PRO A 327 3.07 7.26 -11.07
N GLN A 328 3.89 6.85 -12.05
CA GLN A 328 4.98 5.90 -11.87
C GLN A 328 6.29 6.58 -12.19
N GLU A 329 7.24 6.46 -11.27
CA GLU A 329 8.63 6.88 -11.44
C GLU A 329 9.55 5.66 -11.37
N PHE A 330 10.67 5.72 -12.09
CA PHE A 330 11.68 4.67 -12.10
C PHE A 330 13.02 5.26 -11.69
N LEU A 331 13.72 4.55 -10.83
CA LEU A 331 15.07 4.85 -10.45
C LEU A 331 16.03 3.96 -11.25
N ILE A 332 16.97 4.57 -11.98
CA ILE A 332 17.98 3.86 -12.74
C ILE A 332 19.35 4.23 -12.19
N GLN A 333 20.10 3.23 -11.75
CA GLN A 333 21.42 3.40 -11.18
C GLN A 333 22.44 2.56 -11.95
N LEU A 334 23.62 3.12 -12.20
CA LEU A 334 24.71 2.45 -12.89
C LEU A 334 25.87 2.20 -11.92
N ILE A 335 26.20 0.93 -11.72
CA ILE A 335 27.40 0.52 -11.00
C ILE A 335 28.47 0.13 -12.02
N ILE A 336 29.47 1.00 -12.21
CA ILE A 336 30.51 0.80 -13.21
C ILE A 336 31.71 0.12 -12.56
N GLY A 337 31.89 -1.17 -12.87
CA GLY A 337 33.00 -1.97 -12.40
C GLY A 337 34.26 -1.76 -13.27
N GLY A 338 35.40 -1.56 -12.63
CA GLY A 338 36.68 -1.36 -13.31
C GLY A 338 37.84 -1.41 -12.34
N ARG A 339 38.87 -0.58 -12.58
CA ARG A 339 40.00 -0.39 -11.60
C ARG A 339 39.51 0.33 -10.34
N GLU A 340 38.50 1.17 -10.49
CA GLU A 340 37.79 1.84 -9.43
C GLU A 340 36.27 1.63 -9.71
N THR A 341 35.49 1.44 -8.67
CA THR A 341 34.02 1.33 -8.78
C THR A 341 33.43 2.74 -8.63
N SER A 342 32.57 3.14 -9.56
CA SER A 342 31.76 4.36 -9.47
C SER A 342 30.28 4.03 -9.57
N VAL A 343 29.46 4.91 -9.02
CA VAL A 343 27.99 4.86 -9.05
C VAL A 343 27.51 6.15 -9.71
N GLU A 344 26.59 6.02 -10.69
CA GLU A 344 25.97 7.12 -11.43
C GLU A 344 24.45 6.92 -11.48
#